data_c3acd76b597e07f0f9ad0e42df98d9e7
#
_entry.id   c3acd76b597e07f0f9ad0e42df98d9e7
#
_cell.length_a   1.000
_cell.length_b   1.000
_cell.length_c   1.000
_cell.angle_alpha   90.00
_cell.angle_beta   90.00
_cell.angle_gamma   90.00
#
_symmetry.space_group_name_H-M   'P 1'
#
loop_
_entity.id
_entity.type
_entity.pdbx_description
1 polymer ?
#
loop_
_entity_poly.entity_id
_entity_poly.type
_entity_poly.pdbx_seq_one_letter_code
_entity_poly.pdbx_strand_id
1 'polypeptide(L)'
;GIAHTYMAAESLEQAAEAKGIELFVEPQGSGGITPFDQDAIDRADAIIIAADVNITGRERFADMPLVEVGVKKAISDGPQLIDEAIAAIDDPSAKRVVAASSSDSSSAASGDAAVSWPRRIQQAVMTGVSYMIPFVAAGGLLTALAFLIGGYDVSFVAQDVATNFSLWDLPTAQTYLMDGEEILTTHAGWSLYIGAVLATLGSLGMSFLVAALSGYIAFGLAGRPGIAPGFIGGALSVMVGAGFIGGLVTGILAGVIAAWLAGMKAPRWLAGLMPVVIIPLVTTFIVGGLMLLFLGRPLASLMDGLQNGLSSMSGTSAVVLGLILGLMMCFDLGGPVNKA
;
A
#
# COMPACT_ATOMS: atom_id res chain seq x y z
N GLY A 1 0.76 1.60 9.78
CA GLY A 1 0.22 2.95 9.51
C GLY A 1 0.93 4.01 10.35
N ILE A 2 0.83 5.29 10.00
CA ILE A 2 1.54 6.42 10.65
C ILE A 2 1.36 6.38 12.18
N ALA A 3 0.12 6.22 12.67
CA ALA A 3 -0.18 6.17 14.09
C ALA A 3 0.58 5.06 14.84
N HIS A 4 0.63 3.85 14.28
CA HIS A 4 1.34 2.74 14.91
C HIS A 4 2.87 2.95 14.95
N THR A 5 3.45 3.62 13.95
CA THR A 5 4.87 3.97 13.95
C THR A 5 5.21 4.89 15.10
N TYR A 6 4.41 5.94 15.32
CA TYR A 6 4.62 6.85 16.44
C TYR A 6 4.32 6.22 17.80
N MET A 7 3.29 5.37 17.91
CA MET A 7 3.01 4.62 19.15
C MET A 7 4.14 3.66 19.52
N ALA A 8 4.76 2.99 18.54
CA ALA A 8 5.92 2.14 18.78
C ALA A 8 7.14 2.95 19.22
N ALA A 9 7.38 4.09 18.57
CA ALA A 9 8.44 5.03 18.96
C ALA A 9 8.27 5.48 20.40
N GLU A 10 7.10 5.99 20.76
CA GLU A 10 6.77 6.46 22.11
C GLU A 10 6.92 5.37 23.18
N SER A 11 6.45 4.13 22.88
CA SER A 11 6.59 2.99 23.80
C SER A 11 8.06 2.65 24.07
N LEU A 12 8.90 2.66 23.03
CA LEU A 12 10.32 2.39 23.18
C LEU A 12 11.06 3.53 23.88
N GLU A 13 10.74 4.79 23.58
CA GLU A 13 11.30 5.98 24.24
C GLU A 13 10.99 5.98 25.73
N GLN A 14 9.73 5.76 26.12
CA GLN A 14 9.34 5.65 27.52
C GLN A 14 10.04 4.50 28.26
N ALA A 15 10.19 3.36 27.59
CA ALA A 15 10.90 2.19 28.17
C ALA A 15 12.39 2.47 28.36
N ALA A 16 13.02 3.16 27.43
CA ALA A 16 14.44 3.54 27.50
C ALA A 16 14.68 4.61 28.61
N GLU A 17 13.81 5.62 28.67
CA GLU A 17 13.85 6.64 29.72
C GLU A 17 13.73 6.05 31.13
N ALA A 18 12.77 5.11 31.32
CA ALA A 18 12.57 4.43 32.60
C ALA A 18 13.80 3.64 33.06
N LYS A 19 14.69 3.23 32.13
CA LYS A 19 15.92 2.49 32.40
C LYS A 19 17.18 3.36 32.35
N GLY A 20 17.03 4.67 32.07
CA GLY A 20 18.15 5.59 31.96
C GLY A 20 19.07 5.34 30.76
N ILE A 21 18.51 4.81 29.66
CA ILE A 21 19.22 4.48 28.42
C ILE A 21 18.96 5.57 27.39
N GLU A 22 19.99 6.02 26.70
CA GLU A 22 19.87 6.94 25.58
C GLU A 22 19.35 6.16 24.36
N LEU A 23 18.18 6.55 23.82
CA LEU A 23 17.56 5.94 22.65
C LEU A 23 17.35 7.00 21.57
N PHE A 24 17.88 6.74 20.37
CA PHE A 24 17.58 7.51 19.17
C PHE A 24 16.50 6.78 18.37
N VAL A 25 15.49 7.51 17.90
CA VAL A 25 14.37 6.94 17.12
C VAL A 25 14.32 7.58 15.74
N GLU A 26 14.30 6.73 14.70
CA GLU A 26 14.12 7.12 13.30
C GLU A 26 12.79 6.55 12.78
N PRO A 27 11.69 7.33 12.81
CA PRO A 27 10.43 6.88 12.24
C PRO A 27 10.52 6.81 10.72
N GLN A 28 10.38 5.62 10.16
CA GLN A 28 10.31 5.41 8.71
C GLN A 28 8.85 5.13 8.33
N GLY A 29 8.12 6.16 7.91
CA GLY A 29 6.71 6.08 7.54
C GLY A 29 6.35 7.02 6.41
N SER A 30 5.07 7.10 6.10
CA SER A 30 4.55 7.99 5.04
C SER A 30 4.75 9.49 5.31
N GLY A 31 5.17 9.87 6.52
CA GLY A 31 5.48 11.26 6.89
C GLY A 31 6.89 11.73 6.53
N GLY A 32 7.69 10.89 5.87
CA GLY A 32 9.10 11.15 5.57
C GLY A 32 10.05 10.40 6.48
N ILE A 33 11.34 10.48 6.18
CA ILE A 33 12.42 9.88 6.95
C ILE A 33 13.35 11.02 7.35
N THR A 34 13.62 11.14 8.65
CA THR A 34 14.73 11.95 9.16
C THR A 34 15.83 10.97 9.57
N PRO A 35 16.84 10.73 8.71
CA PRO A 35 17.88 9.75 9.00
C PRO A 35 18.67 10.14 10.24
N PHE A 36 19.17 9.15 10.98
CA PHE A 36 20.14 9.39 12.04
C PHE A 36 21.41 10.05 11.48
N ASP A 37 21.97 10.96 12.27
CA ASP A 37 23.31 11.45 12.03
C ASP A 37 24.33 10.31 12.24
N GLN A 38 25.46 10.37 11.53
CA GLN A 38 26.48 9.33 11.62
C GLN A 38 26.99 9.17 13.05
N ASP A 39 27.11 10.27 13.79
CA ASP A 39 27.53 10.26 15.20
C ASP A 39 26.59 9.46 16.10
N ALA A 40 25.28 9.48 15.83
CA ALA A 40 24.29 8.70 16.56
C ALA A 40 24.45 7.20 16.28
N ILE A 41 24.76 6.83 15.05
CA ILE A 41 25.00 5.44 14.64
C ILE A 41 26.30 4.94 15.27
N ASP A 42 27.37 5.74 15.24
CA ASP A 42 28.69 5.36 15.76
C ASP A 42 28.69 5.22 17.30
N ARG A 43 27.76 5.87 17.99
CA ARG A 43 27.58 5.79 19.46
C ARG A 43 26.64 4.68 19.90
N ALA A 44 25.88 4.08 18.97
CA ALA A 44 24.90 3.07 19.30
C ALA A 44 25.55 1.69 19.48
N ASP A 45 25.23 1.00 20.57
CA ASP A 45 25.73 -0.34 20.88
C ASP A 45 24.86 -1.45 20.29
N ALA A 46 23.59 -1.20 20.04
CA ALA A 46 22.62 -2.13 19.44
C ALA A 46 21.53 -1.40 18.68
N ILE A 47 20.82 -2.12 17.81
CA ILE A 47 19.70 -1.59 17.05
C ILE A 47 18.43 -2.44 17.24
N ILE A 48 17.29 -1.74 17.38
CA ILE A 48 15.95 -2.35 17.36
C ILE A 48 15.25 -1.94 16.05
N ILE A 49 14.93 -2.92 15.23
CA ILE A 49 14.10 -2.70 14.02
C ILE A 49 12.68 -3.14 14.33
N ALA A 50 11.80 -2.17 14.53
CA ALA A 50 10.36 -2.37 14.79
C ALA A 50 9.57 -2.06 13.51
N ALA A 51 9.52 -3.02 12.57
CA ALA A 51 8.90 -2.80 11.27
C ALA A 51 8.21 -4.05 10.73
N ASP A 52 7.05 -3.86 10.09
CA ASP A 52 6.32 -4.91 9.36
C ASP A 52 6.68 -4.92 7.86
N VAL A 53 7.43 -3.89 7.41
CA VAL A 53 7.92 -3.71 6.02
C VAL A 53 9.42 -3.48 6.02
N ASN A 54 10.06 -3.64 4.87
CA ASN A 54 11.49 -3.38 4.75
C ASN A 54 11.80 -1.91 5.04
N ILE A 55 12.82 -1.67 5.87
CA ILE A 55 13.32 -0.34 6.17
C ILE A 55 14.36 0.10 5.13
N THR A 56 14.43 1.41 4.89
CA THR A 56 15.42 2.02 4.00
C THR A 56 16.73 2.28 4.76
N GLY A 57 17.86 2.03 4.11
CA GLY A 57 19.18 2.35 4.67
C GLY A 57 19.63 1.39 5.78
N ARG A 58 19.17 0.13 5.75
CA ARG A 58 19.55 -0.92 6.72
C ARG A 58 21.06 -1.18 6.75
N GLU A 59 21.72 -0.98 5.63
CA GLU A 59 23.17 -1.13 5.46
C GLU A 59 24.00 -0.16 6.35
N ARG A 60 23.41 0.96 6.79
CA ARG A 60 24.06 1.91 7.70
C ARG A 60 24.37 1.31 9.07
N PHE A 61 23.67 0.24 9.44
CA PHE A 61 23.75 -0.43 10.74
C PHE A 61 24.53 -1.75 10.67
N ALA A 62 25.36 -1.94 9.64
CA ALA A 62 26.12 -3.18 9.44
C ALA A 62 26.90 -3.59 10.71
N ASP A 63 26.90 -4.89 11.00
CA ASP A 63 27.58 -5.53 12.14
C ASP A 63 27.06 -5.16 13.54
N MET A 64 26.04 -4.32 13.67
CA MET A 64 25.42 -4.01 14.96
C MET A 64 24.56 -5.17 15.47
N PRO A 65 24.55 -5.44 16.80
CA PRO A 65 23.59 -6.35 17.42
C PRO A 65 22.16 -5.93 17.11
N LEU A 66 21.32 -6.88 16.67
CA LEU A 66 20.00 -6.61 16.10
C LEU A 66 18.89 -7.31 16.86
N VAL A 67 17.90 -6.53 17.29
CA VAL A 67 16.56 -7.02 17.67
C VAL A 67 15.55 -6.61 16.59
N GLU A 68 14.93 -7.58 15.93
CA GLU A 68 13.99 -7.34 14.84
C GLU A 68 12.61 -7.88 15.17
N VAL A 69 11.61 -6.99 15.21
CA VAL A 69 10.23 -7.30 15.62
C VAL A 69 9.22 -6.56 14.75
N GLY A 70 7.96 -7.03 14.77
CA GLY A 70 6.85 -6.28 14.17
C GLY A 70 6.46 -5.07 15.02
N VAL A 71 5.84 -4.07 14.39
CA VAL A 71 5.42 -2.81 15.04
C VAL A 71 4.49 -3.06 16.23
N LYS A 72 3.58 -4.03 16.16
CA LYS A 72 2.65 -4.37 17.25
C LYS A 72 3.40 -4.81 18.52
N LYS A 73 4.46 -5.61 18.39
CA LYS A 73 5.27 -6.07 19.52
C LYS A 73 6.04 -4.91 20.16
N ALA A 74 6.49 -3.95 19.37
CA ALA A 74 7.16 -2.76 19.90
C ALA A 74 6.20 -1.86 20.70
N ILE A 75 4.91 -1.84 20.35
CA ILE A 75 3.90 -1.10 21.11
C ILE A 75 3.57 -1.78 22.44
N SER A 76 3.43 -3.13 22.45
CA SER A 76 3.00 -3.86 23.64
C SER A 76 4.12 -4.19 24.63
N ASP A 77 5.32 -4.47 24.13
CA ASP A 77 6.42 -5.08 24.90
C ASP A 77 7.70 -4.22 24.86
N GLY A 78 7.58 -2.88 24.77
CA GLY A 78 8.70 -1.93 24.71
C GLY A 78 9.80 -2.21 25.76
N PRO A 79 9.48 -2.35 27.07
CA PRO A 79 10.48 -2.63 28.10
C PRO A 79 11.25 -3.93 27.90
N GLN A 80 10.59 -4.99 27.42
CA GLN A 80 11.23 -6.27 27.14
C GLN A 80 12.19 -6.17 25.94
N LEU A 81 11.82 -5.40 24.91
CA LEU A 81 12.67 -5.22 23.73
C LEU A 81 13.94 -4.43 24.04
N ILE A 82 13.88 -3.49 24.97
CA ILE A 82 15.09 -2.79 25.47
C ILE A 82 15.97 -3.79 26.20
N ASP A 83 15.41 -4.69 27.04
CA ASP A 83 16.19 -5.73 27.70
C ASP A 83 16.82 -6.73 26.72
N GLU A 84 16.06 -7.14 25.69
CA GLU A 84 16.56 -8.00 24.61
C GLU A 84 17.73 -7.32 23.86
N ALA A 85 17.62 -6.01 23.60
CA ALA A 85 18.68 -5.26 22.93
C ALA A 85 19.95 -5.14 23.79
N ILE A 86 19.82 -4.88 25.09
CA ILE A 86 20.94 -4.84 26.04
C ILE A 86 21.62 -6.22 26.11
N ALA A 87 20.84 -7.29 26.23
CA ALA A 87 21.38 -8.64 26.28
C ALA A 87 22.12 -9.02 24.98
N ALA A 88 21.66 -8.51 23.84
CA ALA A 88 22.30 -8.74 22.54
C ALA A 88 23.68 -8.07 22.39
N ILE A 89 23.99 -7.03 23.18
CA ILE A 89 25.28 -6.35 23.15
C ILE A 89 26.40 -7.30 23.61
N ASP A 90 26.14 -8.03 24.70
CA ASP A 90 27.13 -8.91 25.35
C ASP A 90 27.14 -10.33 24.79
N ASP A 91 26.18 -10.67 23.90
CA ASP A 91 26.06 -12.01 23.32
C ASP A 91 26.79 -12.10 21.97
N PRO A 92 27.90 -12.84 21.87
CA PRO A 92 28.61 -13.05 20.60
C PRO A 92 27.81 -13.80 19.56
N SER A 93 26.76 -14.53 20.00
CA SER A 93 25.84 -15.27 19.12
C SER A 93 24.61 -14.46 18.71
N ALA A 94 24.47 -13.22 19.22
CA ALA A 94 23.36 -12.35 18.88
C ALA A 94 23.31 -12.08 17.38
N LYS A 95 22.08 -11.97 16.88
CA LYS A 95 21.83 -11.62 15.49
C LYS A 95 22.43 -10.24 15.20
N ARG A 96 23.18 -10.10 14.10
CA ARG A 96 23.78 -8.84 13.68
C ARG A 96 23.23 -8.39 12.34
N VAL A 97 23.25 -7.09 12.08
CA VAL A 97 22.88 -6.56 10.78
C VAL A 97 23.93 -6.95 9.75
N VAL A 98 23.56 -7.73 8.74
CA VAL A 98 24.49 -8.13 7.67
C VAL A 98 24.76 -6.93 6.77
N ALA A 99 26.04 -6.59 6.56
CA ALA A 99 26.47 -5.60 5.60
C ALA A 99 26.15 -6.08 4.19
N ALA A 100 25.17 -5.46 3.55
CA ALA A 100 24.96 -5.64 2.11
C ALA A 100 26.06 -4.86 1.38
N SER A 101 27.00 -5.55 0.75
CA SER A 101 27.96 -4.93 -0.16
C SER A 101 27.21 -4.12 -1.20
N SER A 102 27.62 -2.86 -1.36
CA SER A 102 27.11 -1.88 -2.31
C SER A 102 27.30 -2.35 -3.76
N SER A 103 26.38 -3.14 -4.25
CA SER A 103 26.12 -3.31 -5.67
C SER A 103 24.79 -4.05 -5.84
N ASP A 104 23.88 -3.41 -6.50
CA ASP A 104 22.61 -3.91 -7.00
C ASP A 104 21.44 -4.03 -6.03
N SER A 105 20.49 -3.19 -6.31
CA SER A 105 19.06 -3.29 -6.03
C SER A 105 18.43 -4.61 -6.54
N SER A 106 19.00 -5.76 -6.14
CA SER A 106 18.49 -7.10 -6.49
C SER A 106 18.97 -8.20 -5.55
N SER A 107 18.95 -7.98 -4.21
CA SER A 107 19.21 -9.09 -3.30
C SER A 107 18.27 -9.08 -2.09
N ALA A 108 17.04 -9.49 -2.35
CA ALA A 108 16.26 -10.22 -1.36
C ALA A 108 16.66 -11.69 -1.44
N ALA A 109 17.91 -12.06 -1.09
CA ALA A 109 18.25 -13.45 -0.83
C ALA A 109 19.70 -13.58 -0.34
N SER A 110 19.92 -13.53 0.94
CA SER A 110 20.76 -14.48 1.68
C SER A 110 21.08 -13.92 3.07
N GLY A 111 20.64 -14.63 4.07
CA GLY A 111 20.97 -14.37 5.48
C GLY A 111 19.82 -14.69 6.40
N ASP A 112 19.57 -15.94 6.51
CA ASP A 112 19.15 -16.76 7.61
C ASP A 112 17.69 -16.86 8.03
N ALA A 113 17.30 -18.16 8.17
CA ALA A 113 15.97 -18.70 8.36
C ALA A 113 15.01 -18.16 7.29
N ALA A 114 14.99 -18.85 6.14
CA ALA A 114 14.13 -18.55 5.00
C ALA A 114 12.77 -18.04 5.48
N VAL A 115 12.56 -16.73 5.40
CA VAL A 115 11.23 -16.16 5.65
C VAL A 115 10.29 -16.95 4.75
N SER A 116 9.42 -17.73 5.36
CA SER A 116 8.53 -18.62 4.61
C SER A 116 7.77 -17.81 3.57
N TRP A 117 7.58 -18.37 2.37
CA TRP A 117 6.85 -17.71 1.28
C TRP A 117 5.55 -17.03 1.72
N PRO A 118 4.72 -17.62 2.60
CA PRO A 118 3.54 -16.96 3.13
C PRO A 118 3.84 -15.63 3.83
N ARG A 119 4.91 -15.58 4.59
CA ARG A 119 5.32 -14.35 5.31
C ARG A 119 5.82 -13.27 4.36
N ARG A 120 6.54 -13.64 3.29
CA ARG A 120 6.95 -12.70 2.23
C ARG A 120 5.76 -12.13 1.48
N ILE A 121 4.76 -12.96 1.14
CA ILE A 121 3.52 -12.52 0.51
C ILE A 121 2.77 -11.56 1.44
N GLN A 122 2.63 -11.91 2.72
CA GLN A 122 1.99 -11.03 3.70
C GLN A 122 2.67 -9.66 3.79
N GLN A 123 4.00 -9.62 3.86
CA GLN A 123 4.76 -8.38 3.87
C GLN A 123 4.55 -7.56 2.60
N ALA A 124 4.56 -8.21 1.44
CA ALA A 124 4.31 -7.55 0.16
C ALA A 124 2.88 -6.98 0.06
N VAL A 125 1.87 -7.72 0.54
CA VAL A 125 0.49 -7.23 0.62
C VAL A 125 0.40 -6.00 1.52
N MET A 126 1.05 -6.02 2.70
CA MET A 126 1.11 -4.88 3.60
C MET A 126 1.83 -3.68 2.96
N THR A 127 2.88 -3.92 2.19
CA THR A 127 3.54 -2.88 1.39
C THR A 127 2.57 -2.26 0.39
N GLY A 128 1.88 -3.06 -0.42
CA GLY A 128 0.89 -2.59 -1.38
C GLY A 128 -0.20 -1.74 -0.74
N VAL A 129 -0.77 -2.21 0.38
CA VAL A 129 -1.77 -1.46 1.16
C VAL A 129 -1.23 -0.13 1.67
N SER A 130 0.01 -0.09 2.17
CA SER A 130 0.61 1.14 2.69
C SER A 130 0.81 2.20 1.60
N TYR A 131 1.25 1.79 0.41
CA TYR A 131 1.42 2.70 -0.73
C TYR A 131 0.10 3.11 -1.39
N MET A 132 -0.98 2.35 -1.20
CA MET A 132 -2.33 2.70 -1.67
C MET A 132 -2.97 3.84 -0.84
N ILE A 133 -2.63 3.96 0.46
CA ILE A 133 -3.26 4.93 1.38
C ILE A 133 -3.25 6.36 0.86
N PRO A 134 -2.15 6.92 0.32
CA PRO A 134 -2.15 8.29 -0.20
C PRO A 134 -3.16 8.53 -1.32
N PHE A 135 -3.43 7.53 -2.19
CA PHE A 135 -4.43 7.63 -3.24
C PHE A 135 -5.84 7.72 -2.66
N VAL A 136 -6.14 6.91 -1.64
CA VAL A 136 -7.43 6.95 -0.92
C VAL A 136 -7.59 8.28 -0.20
N ALA A 137 -6.56 8.73 0.52
CA ALA A 137 -6.61 9.97 1.29
C ALA A 137 -6.80 11.20 0.37
N ALA A 138 -6.00 11.32 -0.69
CA ALA A 138 -6.10 12.42 -1.63
C ALA A 138 -7.41 12.36 -2.41
N GLY A 139 -7.77 11.20 -2.98
CA GLY A 139 -8.99 11.03 -3.76
C GLY A 139 -10.24 11.29 -2.93
N GLY A 140 -10.32 10.71 -1.73
CA GLY A 140 -11.44 10.89 -0.81
C GLY A 140 -11.59 12.33 -0.32
N LEU A 141 -10.49 12.99 0.06
CA LEU A 141 -10.54 14.38 0.51
C LEU A 141 -10.95 15.34 -0.61
N LEU A 142 -10.42 15.16 -1.82
CA LEU A 142 -10.81 15.97 -2.99
C LEU A 142 -12.28 15.79 -3.33
N THR A 143 -12.80 14.56 -3.28
CA THR A 143 -14.23 14.27 -3.48
C THR A 143 -15.08 14.90 -2.38
N ALA A 144 -14.67 14.86 -1.12
CA ALA A 144 -15.40 15.49 -0.02
C ALA A 144 -15.45 17.02 -0.18
N LEU A 145 -14.35 17.65 -0.58
CA LEU A 145 -14.30 19.08 -0.89
C LEU A 145 -15.16 19.44 -2.10
N ALA A 146 -15.17 18.56 -3.13
CA ALA A 146 -16.06 18.72 -4.27
C ALA A 146 -17.53 18.79 -3.88
N PHE A 147 -17.98 17.88 -3.02
CA PHE A 147 -19.35 17.87 -2.51
C PHE A 147 -19.68 19.06 -1.62
N LEU A 148 -18.70 19.51 -0.83
CA LEU A 148 -18.88 20.70 0.02
C LEU A 148 -19.09 21.97 -0.81
N ILE A 149 -18.39 22.11 -1.97
CA ILE A 149 -18.39 23.32 -2.79
C ILE A 149 -19.44 23.25 -3.88
N GLY A 150 -19.53 22.12 -4.57
CA GLY A 150 -20.37 21.93 -5.77
C GLY A 150 -21.67 21.15 -5.55
N GLY A 151 -21.90 20.66 -4.32
CA GLY A 151 -23.04 19.78 -4.03
C GLY A 151 -22.74 18.31 -4.42
N TYR A 152 -23.58 17.40 -3.94
CA TYR A 152 -23.41 15.96 -4.23
C TYR A 152 -23.65 15.62 -5.71
N ASP A 153 -24.51 16.38 -6.36
CA ASP A 153 -24.91 16.25 -7.75
C ASP A 153 -23.80 16.58 -8.74
N VAL A 154 -22.75 17.28 -8.30
CA VAL A 154 -21.56 17.54 -9.12
C VAL A 154 -20.92 16.26 -9.65
N SER A 155 -21.03 15.15 -8.92
CA SER A 155 -20.44 13.85 -9.33
C SER A 155 -20.98 13.32 -10.66
N PHE A 156 -22.23 13.65 -11.02
CA PHE A 156 -22.87 13.20 -12.26
C PHE A 156 -22.40 13.97 -13.50
N VAL A 157 -21.92 15.19 -13.31
CA VAL A 157 -21.49 16.09 -14.40
C VAL A 157 -20.02 16.47 -14.34
N ALA A 158 -19.28 15.96 -13.34
CA ALA A 158 -17.92 16.40 -13.01
C ALA A 158 -16.98 16.37 -14.20
N GLN A 159 -16.90 15.25 -14.92
CA GLN A 159 -15.99 15.09 -16.04
C GLN A 159 -16.32 16.03 -17.18
N ASP A 160 -17.59 16.14 -17.55
CA ASP A 160 -18.04 16.99 -18.65
C ASP A 160 -17.80 18.46 -18.34
N VAL A 161 -18.13 18.89 -17.12
CA VAL A 161 -17.89 20.28 -16.68
C VAL A 161 -16.40 20.59 -16.62
N ALA A 162 -15.57 19.71 -16.03
CA ALA A 162 -14.13 19.96 -15.90
C ALA A 162 -13.39 20.00 -17.23
N THR A 163 -13.88 19.30 -18.27
CA THR A 163 -13.23 19.23 -19.57
C THR A 163 -13.74 20.23 -20.60
N ASN A 164 -15.01 20.65 -20.52
CA ASN A 164 -15.64 21.49 -21.51
C ASN A 164 -15.74 22.98 -21.09
N PHE A 165 -15.57 23.28 -19.81
CA PHE A 165 -15.63 24.64 -19.30
C PHE A 165 -14.27 25.10 -18.74
N SER A 166 -14.14 26.37 -18.42
CA SER A 166 -12.92 26.97 -17.90
C SER A 166 -13.21 28.07 -16.89
N LEU A 167 -12.16 28.60 -16.24
CA LEU A 167 -12.27 29.75 -15.34
C LEU A 167 -12.83 31.02 -16.01
N TRP A 168 -12.70 31.10 -17.34
CA TRP A 168 -13.13 32.24 -18.17
C TRP A 168 -14.47 31.99 -18.85
N ASP A 169 -14.93 30.75 -18.84
CA ASP A 169 -16.22 30.32 -19.39
C ASP A 169 -16.88 29.39 -18.38
N LEU A 170 -17.61 29.95 -17.43
CA LEU A 170 -18.18 29.23 -16.30
C LEU A 170 -19.47 28.50 -16.70
N PRO A 171 -19.69 27.27 -16.21
CA PRO A 171 -20.88 26.50 -16.53
C PRO A 171 -22.13 27.11 -15.91
N THR A 172 -23.21 27.14 -16.68
CA THR A 172 -24.56 27.25 -16.13
C THR A 172 -24.95 25.95 -15.41
N ALA A 173 -26.11 25.90 -14.74
CA ALA A 173 -26.60 24.64 -14.19
C ALA A 173 -26.69 23.58 -15.29
N GLN A 174 -26.12 22.39 -15.01
CA GLN A 174 -26.03 21.28 -15.97
C GLN A 174 -27.16 20.28 -15.70
N THR A 175 -27.61 19.61 -16.76
CA THR A 175 -28.62 18.57 -16.67
C THR A 175 -27.95 17.20 -16.54
N TYR A 176 -28.45 16.36 -15.63
CA TYR A 176 -28.06 14.97 -15.50
C TYR A 176 -29.30 14.07 -15.38
N LEU A 177 -29.14 12.78 -15.70
CA LEU A 177 -30.21 11.79 -15.61
C LEU A 177 -30.10 11.04 -14.27
N MET A 178 -31.20 11.00 -13.54
CA MET A 178 -31.35 10.20 -12.33
C MET A 178 -32.72 9.52 -12.33
N ASP A 179 -32.75 8.21 -12.26
CA ASP A 179 -33.96 7.37 -12.32
C ASP A 179 -34.83 7.61 -13.57
N GLY A 180 -34.22 8.06 -14.68
CA GLY A 180 -34.89 8.36 -15.94
C GLY A 180 -35.47 9.77 -16.03
N GLU A 181 -35.29 10.60 -15.01
CA GLU A 181 -35.68 12.02 -15.00
C GLU A 181 -34.48 12.92 -15.26
N GLU A 182 -34.70 14.00 -16.01
CA GLU A 182 -33.71 15.06 -16.21
C GLU A 182 -33.76 16.04 -15.02
N ILE A 183 -32.62 16.11 -14.28
CA ILE A 183 -32.49 16.98 -13.12
C ILE A 183 -31.38 17.99 -13.40
N LEU A 184 -31.59 19.24 -12.98
CA LEU A 184 -30.57 20.29 -13.03
C LEU A 184 -29.70 20.24 -11.77
N THR A 185 -28.40 20.50 -11.94
CA THR A 185 -27.49 20.66 -10.80
C THR A 185 -27.92 21.84 -9.91
N THR A 186 -27.79 21.66 -8.61
CA THR A 186 -28.16 22.69 -7.60
C THR A 186 -27.24 23.90 -7.65
N HIS A 187 -26.03 23.73 -8.18
CA HIS A 187 -25.01 24.77 -8.27
C HIS A 187 -24.70 25.11 -9.74
N ALA A 188 -24.16 26.30 -9.96
CA ALA A 188 -23.74 26.83 -11.25
C ALA A 188 -22.52 27.76 -11.08
N GLY A 189 -21.88 28.17 -12.16
CA GLY A 189 -20.76 29.10 -12.11
C GLY A 189 -19.54 28.53 -11.39
N TRP A 190 -18.90 29.34 -10.57
CA TRP A 190 -17.69 29.00 -9.86
C TRP A 190 -17.81 27.76 -8.96
N SER A 191 -18.90 27.61 -8.20
CA SER A 191 -19.07 26.50 -7.28
C SER A 191 -19.21 25.18 -8.03
N LEU A 192 -19.97 25.16 -9.12
CA LEU A 192 -20.08 23.98 -9.98
C LEU A 192 -18.75 23.65 -10.65
N TYR A 193 -18.05 24.63 -11.20
CA TYR A 193 -16.78 24.39 -11.89
C TYR A 193 -15.69 23.87 -10.96
N ILE A 194 -15.45 24.54 -9.83
CA ILE A 194 -14.43 24.10 -8.84
C ILE A 194 -14.81 22.74 -8.24
N GLY A 195 -16.10 22.55 -7.92
CA GLY A 195 -16.62 21.26 -7.47
C GLY A 195 -16.33 20.14 -8.48
N ALA A 196 -16.61 20.39 -9.77
CA ALA A 196 -16.36 19.44 -10.85
C ALA A 196 -14.89 19.10 -11.04
N VAL A 197 -14.01 20.09 -10.99
CA VAL A 197 -12.54 19.88 -11.05
C VAL A 197 -12.07 19.00 -9.88
N LEU A 198 -12.50 19.33 -8.66
CA LEU A 198 -12.13 18.54 -7.47
C LEU A 198 -12.71 17.13 -7.51
N ALA A 199 -13.95 16.96 -7.95
CA ALA A 199 -14.58 15.64 -8.11
C ALA A 199 -13.86 14.80 -9.15
N THR A 200 -13.49 15.39 -10.28
CA THR A 200 -12.73 14.70 -11.34
C THR A 200 -11.35 14.26 -10.84
N LEU A 201 -10.62 15.13 -10.17
CA LEU A 201 -9.32 14.78 -9.59
C LEU A 201 -9.45 13.72 -8.50
N GLY A 202 -10.48 13.83 -7.65
CA GLY A 202 -10.78 12.83 -6.61
C GLY A 202 -11.08 11.46 -7.19
N SER A 203 -11.94 11.42 -8.22
CA SER A 203 -12.30 10.18 -8.94
C SER A 203 -11.09 9.54 -9.63
N LEU A 204 -10.23 10.34 -10.29
CA LEU A 204 -8.98 9.86 -10.87
C LEU A 204 -8.06 9.27 -9.80
N GLY A 205 -7.89 9.95 -8.67
CA GLY A 205 -7.11 9.43 -7.55
C GLY A 205 -7.62 8.07 -7.06
N MET A 206 -8.93 7.92 -6.90
CA MET A 206 -9.56 6.66 -6.50
C MET A 206 -9.45 5.57 -7.57
N SER A 207 -9.46 5.92 -8.86
CA SER A 207 -9.35 4.94 -9.95
C SER A 207 -7.99 4.23 -9.98
N PHE A 208 -6.93 4.86 -9.47
CA PHE A 208 -5.61 4.25 -9.36
C PHE A 208 -5.46 3.29 -8.16
N LEU A 209 -6.42 3.22 -7.25
CA LEU A 209 -6.33 2.49 -6.00
C LEU A 209 -5.93 1.02 -6.22
N VAL A 210 -6.66 0.30 -7.06
CA VAL A 210 -6.42 -1.13 -7.32
C VAL A 210 -5.12 -1.34 -8.09
N ALA A 211 -4.82 -0.48 -9.06
CA ALA A 211 -3.58 -0.52 -9.83
C ALA A 211 -2.36 -0.27 -8.92
N ALA A 212 -2.43 0.72 -8.03
CA ALA A 212 -1.39 1.01 -7.06
C ALA A 212 -1.20 -0.14 -6.06
N LEU A 213 -2.28 -0.69 -5.51
CA LEU A 213 -2.23 -1.86 -4.65
C LEU A 213 -1.45 -3.00 -5.31
N SER A 214 -1.89 -3.42 -6.49
CA SER A 214 -1.29 -4.52 -7.25
C SER A 214 0.17 -4.25 -7.61
N GLY A 215 0.47 -3.04 -8.09
CA GLY A 215 1.82 -2.63 -8.46
C GLY A 215 2.80 -2.64 -7.30
N TYR A 216 2.39 -2.16 -6.14
CA TYR A 216 3.25 -2.12 -4.96
C TYR A 216 3.32 -3.45 -4.20
N ILE A 217 2.33 -4.35 -4.34
CA ILE A 217 2.49 -5.75 -3.93
C ILE A 217 3.58 -6.41 -4.77
N ALA A 218 3.53 -6.26 -6.09
CA ALA A 218 4.53 -6.82 -6.99
C ALA A 218 5.93 -6.21 -6.74
N PHE A 219 6.00 -4.91 -6.43
CA PHE A 219 7.23 -4.26 -5.98
C PHE A 219 7.78 -4.87 -4.69
N GLY A 220 6.92 -5.15 -3.71
CA GLY A 220 7.32 -5.77 -2.44
C GLY A 220 7.93 -7.17 -2.60
N LEU A 221 7.56 -7.90 -3.67
CA LEU A 221 8.08 -9.24 -3.96
C LEU A 221 9.29 -9.27 -4.90
N ALA A 222 9.30 -8.41 -5.93
CA ALA A 222 10.26 -8.45 -7.02
C ALA A 222 11.06 -7.15 -7.22
N GLY A 223 10.81 -6.12 -6.42
CA GLY A 223 11.42 -4.81 -6.60
C GLY A 223 10.92 -4.08 -7.86
N ARG A 224 11.74 -3.21 -8.43
CA ARG A 224 11.38 -2.36 -9.59
C ARG A 224 10.82 -3.09 -10.80
N PRO A 225 11.35 -4.26 -11.24
CA PRO A 225 10.81 -4.97 -12.38
C PRO A 225 9.35 -5.43 -12.22
N GLY A 226 8.88 -5.60 -10.98
CA GLY A 226 7.49 -5.99 -10.67
C GLY A 226 6.47 -4.87 -10.78
N ILE A 227 6.89 -3.59 -10.75
CA ILE A 227 5.96 -2.45 -10.70
C ILE A 227 5.03 -2.42 -11.93
N ALA A 228 5.59 -2.37 -13.12
CA ALA A 228 4.79 -2.23 -14.34
C ALA A 228 3.79 -3.40 -14.54
N PRO A 229 4.20 -4.68 -14.47
CA PRO A 229 3.26 -5.78 -14.61
C PRO A 229 2.20 -5.81 -13.48
N GLY A 230 2.55 -5.40 -12.25
CA GLY A 230 1.60 -5.27 -11.16
C GLY A 230 0.57 -4.18 -11.41
N PHE A 231 0.98 -2.97 -11.81
CA PHE A 231 0.06 -1.87 -12.16
C PHE A 231 -0.87 -2.24 -13.31
N ILE A 232 -0.34 -2.83 -14.38
CA ILE A 232 -1.14 -3.28 -15.54
C ILE A 232 -2.13 -4.38 -15.12
N GLY A 233 -1.68 -5.35 -14.30
CA GLY A 233 -2.53 -6.41 -13.76
C GLY A 233 -3.67 -5.86 -12.89
N GLY A 234 -3.39 -4.86 -12.04
CA GLY A 234 -4.39 -4.20 -11.23
C GLY A 234 -5.41 -3.40 -12.05
N ALA A 235 -4.95 -2.64 -13.06
CA ALA A 235 -5.83 -1.95 -13.99
C ALA A 235 -6.71 -2.94 -14.77
N LEU A 236 -6.13 -4.04 -15.25
CA LEU A 236 -6.87 -5.12 -15.92
C LEU A 236 -7.91 -5.76 -15.00
N SER A 237 -7.60 -5.91 -13.71
CA SER A 237 -8.54 -6.42 -12.70
C SER A 237 -9.80 -5.56 -12.59
N VAL A 238 -9.63 -4.24 -12.60
CA VAL A 238 -10.78 -3.30 -12.63
C VAL A 238 -11.57 -3.44 -13.92
N MET A 239 -10.89 -3.50 -15.06
CA MET A 239 -11.51 -3.62 -16.38
C MET A 239 -12.38 -4.87 -16.53
N VAL A 240 -11.98 -6.02 -15.94
CA VAL A 240 -12.75 -7.27 -16.00
C VAL A 240 -13.79 -7.41 -14.87
N GLY A 241 -13.96 -6.39 -14.01
CA GLY A 241 -14.90 -6.42 -12.89
C GLY A 241 -14.43 -7.22 -11.66
N ALA A 242 -13.18 -7.70 -11.66
CA ALA A 242 -12.61 -8.43 -10.52
C ALA A 242 -12.17 -7.52 -9.35
N GLY A 243 -12.16 -6.21 -9.55
CA GLY A 243 -11.98 -5.17 -8.54
C GLY A 243 -10.75 -5.38 -7.64
N PHE A 244 -10.93 -5.10 -6.36
CA PHE A 244 -9.86 -5.17 -5.35
C PHE A 244 -9.25 -6.58 -5.19
N ILE A 245 -10.11 -7.62 -5.17
CA ILE A 245 -9.65 -9.02 -5.04
C ILE A 245 -8.76 -9.40 -6.21
N GLY A 246 -9.18 -9.05 -7.43
CA GLY A 246 -8.39 -9.28 -8.63
C GLY A 246 -7.07 -8.52 -8.60
N GLY A 247 -7.04 -7.28 -8.08
CA GLY A 247 -5.83 -6.49 -7.89
C GLY A 247 -4.83 -7.14 -6.92
N LEU A 248 -5.33 -7.71 -5.83
CA LEU A 248 -4.52 -8.45 -4.87
C LEU A 248 -3.90 -9.72 -5.51
N VAL A 249 -4.71 -10.49 -6.24
CA VAL A 249 -4.26 -11.70 -6.92
C VAL A 249 -3.23 -11.37 -8.02
N THR A 250 -3.51 -10.36 -8.85
CA THR A 250 -2.59 -9.96 -9.94
C THR A 250 -1.29 -9.40 -9.40
N GLY A 251 -1.31 -8.65 -8.30
CA GLY A 251 -0.12 -8.12 -7.64
C GLY A 251 0.80 -9.23 -7.11
N ILE A 252 0.21 -10.24 -6.46
CA ILE A 252 0.97 -11.42 -5.98
C ILE A 252 1.53 -12.21 -7.16
N LEU A 253 0.73 -12.50 -8.18
CA LEU A 253 1.17 -13.23 -9.36
C LEU A 253 2.28 -12.48 -10.10
N ALA A 254 2.12 -11.18 -10.34
CA ALA A 254 3.12 -10.36 -10.98
C ALA A 254 4.43 -10.33 -10.18
N GLY A 255 4.33 -10.18 -8.87
CA GLY A 255 5.49 -10.19 -8.00
C GLY A 255 6.23 -11.53 -7.99
N VAL A 256 5.50 -12.65 -7.86
CA VAL A 256 6.10 -13.99 -7.85
C VAL A 256 6.77 -14.31 -9.18
N ILE A 257 6.08 -14.06 -10.31
CA ILE A 257 6.62 -14.34 -11.65
C ILE A 257 7.82 -13.44 -11.94
N ALA A 258 7.74 -12.13 -11.61
CA ALA A 258 8.86 -11.22 -11.81
C ALA A 258 10.07 -11.59 -10.94
N ALA A 259 9.85 -11.99 -9.67
CA ALA A 259 10.92 -12.44 -8.78
C ALA A 259 11.57 -13.74 -9.30
N TRP A 260 10.76 -14.69 -9.82
CA TRP A 260 11.27 -15.91 -10.43
C TRP A 260 12.12 -15.63 -11.66
N LEU A 261 11.66 -14.75 -12.55
CA LEU A 261 12.42 -14.34 -13.75
C LEU A 261 13.71 -13.59 -13.38
N ALA A 262 13.67 -12.76 -12.33
CA ALA A 262 14.84 -12.03 -11.85
C ALA A 262 15.94 -12.95 -11.30
N GLY A 263 15.56 -14.12 -10.78
CA GLY A 263 16.50 -15.17 -10.32
C GLY A 263 17.17 -15.97 -11.43
N MET A 264 16.75 -15.80 -12.70
CA MET A 264 17.32 -16.55 -13.82
C MET A 264 18.66 -15.95 -14.26
N LYS A 265 19.66 -16.81 -14.49
CA LYS A 265 20.96 -16.40 -15.02
C LYS A 265 20.82 -16.03 -16.49
N ALA A 266 20.97 -14.76 -16.82
CA ALA A 266 20.96 -14.28 -18.21
C ALA A 266 22.39 -14.11 -18.75
N PRO A 267 22.61 -14.30 -20.07
CA PRO A 267 23.87 -13.96 -20.75
C PRO A 267 24.19 -12.45 -20.56
N ARG A 268 25.48 -12.11 -20.56
CA ARG A 268 25.91 -10.70 -20.30
C ARG A 268 25.25 -9.65 -21.19
N TRP A 269 25.01 -9.98 -22.46
CA TRP A 269 24.37 -9.07 -23.42
C TRP A 269 22.88 -8.81 -23.10
N LEU A 270 22.21 -9.74 -22.41
CA LEU A 270 20.81 -9.69 -22.05
C LEU A 270 20.60 -9.14 -20.62
N ALA A 271 21.61 -9.27 -19.75
CA ALA A 271 21.52 -8.95 -18.33
C ALA A 271 21.03 -7.52 -18.07
N GLY A 272 21.46 -6.54 -18.86
CA GLY A 272 21.00 -5.14 -18.75
C GLY A 272 19.56 -4.92 -19.20
N LEU A 273 19.02 -5.75 -20.10
CA LEU A 273 17.65 -5.66 -20.59
C LEU A 273 16.64 -6.42 -19.71
N MET A 274 17.13 -7.37 -18.91
CA MET A 274 16.27 -8.21 -18.06
C MET A 274 15.34 -7.38 -17.15
N PRO A 275 15.85 -6.47 -16.28
CA PRO A 275 14.98 -5.79 -15.32
C PRO A 275 14.09 -4.72 -15.95
N VAL A 276 14.46 -4.17 -17.12
CA VAL A 276 13.79 -3.02 -17.71
C VAL A 276 12.78 -3.42 -18.78
N VAL A 277 13.07 -4.46 -19.55
CA VAL A 277 12.25 -4.85 -20.70
C VAL A 277 11.70 -6.27 -20.55
N ILE A 278 12.57 -7.25 -20.36
CA ILE A 278 12.17 -8.67 -20.47
C ILE A 278 11.26 -9.10 -19.32
N ILE A 279 11.67 -8.82 -18.08
CA ILE A 279 10.86 -9.20 -16.92
C ILE A 279 9.50 -8.48 -16.93
N PRO A 280 9.39 -7.15 -17.11
CA PRO A 280 8.10 -6.50 -17.21
C PRO A 280 7.24 -7.01 -18.37
N LEU A 281 7.81 -7.22 -19.55
CA LEU A 281 7.08 -7.69 -20.73
C LEU A 281 6.52 -9.09 -20.53
N VAL A 282 7.38 -10.04 -20.17
CA VAL A 282 6.99 -11.45 -20.01
C VAL A 282 6.01 -11.61 -18.85
N THR A 283 6.26 -10.94 -17.72
CA THR A 283 5.36 -10.99 -16.57
C THR A 283 4.00 -10.39 -16.90
N THR A 284 3.95 -9.24 -17.59
CA THR A 284 2.69 -8.64 -18.02
C THR A 284 1.90 -9.55 -18.95
N PHE A 285 2.58 -10.18 -19.92
CA PHE A 285 1.95 -11.11 -20.84
C PHE A 285 1.36 -12.33 -20.13
N ILE A 286 2.12 -12.92 -19.19
CA ILE A 286 1.64 -14.08 -18.42
C ILE A 286 0.48 -13.69 -17.50
N VAL A 287 0.64 -12.64 -16.70
CA VAL A 287 -0.39 -12.21 -15.74
C VAL A 287 -1.64 -11.71 -16.47
N GLY A 288 -1.48 -10.93 -17.53
CA GLY A 288 -2.58 -10.46 -18.36
C GLY A 288 -3.30 -11.61 -19.06
N GLY A 289 -2.55 -12.57 -19.62
CA GLY A 289 -3.10 -13.78 -20.22
C GLY A 289 -3.87 -14.64 -19.21
N LEU A 290 -3.30 -14.90 -18.03
CA LEU A 290 -3.99 -15.62 -16.96
C LEU A 290 -5.27 -14.93 -16.52
N MET A 291 -5.23 -13.60 -16.38
CA MET A 291 -6.41 -12.80 -16.00
C MET A 291 -7.51 -12.89 -17.06
N LEU A 292 -7.18 -12.64 -18.33
CA LEU A 292 -8.19 -12.59 -19.39
C LEU A 292 -8.76 -13.97 -19.73
N LEU A 293 -7.94 -15.02 -19.69
CA LEU A 293 -8.34 -16.34 -20.14
C LEU A 293 -8.96 -17.19 -19.02
N PHE A 294 -8.51 -17.05 -17.78
CA PHE A 294 -8.86 -17.98 -16.71
C PHE A 294 -9.42 -17.31 -15.44
N LEU A 295 -8.77 -16.27 -14.93
CA LEU A 295 -9.07 -15.73 -13.60
C LEU A 295 -10.12 -14.62 -13.59
N GLY A 296 -10.25 -13.85 -14.66
CA GLY A 296 -11.11 -12.66 -14.69
C GLY A 296 -12.57 -12.97 -14.37
N ARG A 297 -13.17 -13.93 -15.06
CA ARG A 297 -14.58 -14.30 -14.84
C ARG A 297 -14.86 -14.87 -13.44
N PRO A 298 -14.08 -15.86 -12.91
CA PRO A 298 -14.29 -16.34 -11.55
C PRO A 298 -14.14 -15.27 -10.48
N LEU A 299 -13.13 -14.39 -10.62
CA LEU A 299 -12.90 -13.30 -9.65
C LEU A 299 -13.98 -12.22 -9.74
N ALA A 300 -14.44 -11.88 -10.94
CA ALA A 300 -15.57 -10.98 -11.13
C ALA A 300 -16.85 -11.55 -10.51
N SER A 301 -17.17 -12.83 -10.75
CA SER A 301 -18.32 -13.49 -10.15
C SER A 301 -18.26 -13.54 -8.62
N LEU A 302 -17.06 -13.71 -8.07
CA LEU A 302 -16.84 -13.63 -6.61
C LEU A 302 -17.12 -12.23 -6.09
N MET A 303 -16.64 -11.20 -6.80
CA MET A 303 -16.85 -9.80 -6.42
C MET A 303 -18.33 -9.43 -6.50
N ASP A 304 -19.01 -9.81 -7.58
CA ASP A 304 -20.45 -9.63 -7.75
C ASP A 304 -21.24 -10.35 -6.65
N GLY A 305 -20.83 -11.57 -6.31
CA GLY A 305 -21.44 -12.34 -5.23
C GLY A 305 -21.31 -11.66 -3.86
N LEU A 306 -20.16 -11.07 -3.57
CA LEU A 306 -19.96 -10.28 -2.35
C LEU A 306 -20.82 -9.01 -2.34
N GLN A 307 -20.83 -8.26 -3.42
CA GLN A 307 -21.62 -7.03 -3.55
C GLN A 307 -23.14 -7.32 -3.43
N ASN A 308 -23.63 -8.36 -4.13
CA ASN A 308 -25.02 -8.78 -4.05
C ASN A 308 -25.37 -9.32 -2.65
N GLY A 309 -24.46 -10.04 -2.02
CA GLY A 309 -24.61 -10.50 -0.64
C GLY A 309 -24.78 -9.34 0.33
N LEU A 310 -23.90 -8.34 0.26
CA LEU A 310 -23.97 -7.15 1.11
C LEU A 310 -25.20 -6.30 0.83
N SER A 311 -25.53 -6.04 -0.44
CA SER A 311 -26.69 -5.22 -0.83
C SER A 311 -28.04 -5.90 -0.52
N SER A 312 -28.09 -7.25 -0.48
CA SER A 312 -29.28 -7.98 -0.06
C SER A 312 -29.57 -7.90 1.45
N MET A 313 -28.60 -7.47 2.25
CA MET A 313 -28.70 -7.31 3.71
C MET A 313 -29.34 -5.96 4.09
N SER A 314 -30.61 -5.76 3.72
CA SER A 314 -31.38 -4.57 4.07
C SER A 314 -32.51 -4.90 5.09
N GLY A 315 -33.06 -3.90 5.75
CA GLY A 315 -34.15 -4.08 6.71
C GLY A 315 -33.70 -4.79 8.01
N THR A 316 -34.37 -5.86 8.40
CA THR A 316 -34.08 -6.62 9.65
C THR A 316 -32.68 -7.26 9.64
N SER A 317 -32.11 -7.53 8.48
CA SER A 317 -30.75 -8.06 8.36
C SER A 317 -29.65 -6.98 8.43
N ALA A 318 -30.01 -5.70 8.55
CA ALA A 318 -29.04 -4.61 8.74
C ALA A 318 -28.20 -4.77 10.03
N VAL A 319 -28.75 -5.38 11.06
CA VAL A 319 -28.00 -5.72 12.29
C VAL A 319 -26.90 -6.73 11.99
N VAL A 320 -27.19 -7.75 11.19
CA VAL A 320 -26.21 -8.76 10.77
C VAL A 320 -25.13 -8.11 9.89
N LEU A 321 -25.52 -7.23 8.97
CA LEU A 321 -24.60 -6.45 8.15
C LEU A 321 -23.67 -5.61 9.05
N GLY A 322 -24.23 -4.87 10.01
CA GLY A 322 -23.45 -4.08 10.96
C GLY A 322 -22.49 -4.94 11.80
N LEU A 323 -22.91 -6.15 12.20
CA LEU A 323 -22.07 -7.10 12.91
C LEU A 323 -20.90 -7.57 12.03
N ILE A 324 -21.16 -7.96 10.78
CA ILE A 324 -20.14 -8.42 9.83
C ILE A 324 -19.13 -7.29 9.56
N LEU A 325 -19.60 -6.09 9.24
CA LEU A 325 -18.73 -4.93 9.01
C LEU A 325 -17.94 -4.57 10.26
N GLY A 326 -18.57 -4.61 11.44
CA GLY A 326 -17.88 -4.39 12.71
C GLY A 326 -16.82 -5.44 13.01
N LEU A 327 -17.07 -6.72 12.75
CA LEU A 327 -16.08 -7.79 12.89
C LEU A 327 -14.93 -7.63 11.91
N MET A 328 -15.21 -7.26 10.63
CA MET A 328 -14.16 -6.97 9.65
C MET A 328 -13.27 -5.81 10.10
N MET A 329 -13.87 -4.75 10.66
CA MET A 329 -13.13 -3.62 11.23
C MET A 329 -12.25 -4.03 12.42
N CYS A 330 -12.77 -4.88 13.32
CA CYS A 330 -12.02 -5.34 14.50
C CYS A 330 -10.94 -6.35 14.18
N PHE A 331 -11.14 -7.19 13.16
CA PHE A 331 -10.21 -8.26 12.81
C PHE A 331 -8.85 -7.72 12.33
N ASP A 332 -8.85 -6.60 11.64
CA ASP A 332 -7.65 -6.06 11.02
C ASP A 332 -7.65 -4.52 11.08
N LEU A 333 -7.54 -3.96 12.30
CA LEU A 333 -7.51 -2.52 12.56
C LEU A 333 -6.48 -1.80 11.69
N GLY A 334 -6.92 -1.28 10.55
CA GLY A 334 -6.09 -0.56 9.58
C GLY A 334 -5.29 -1.43 8.61
N GLY A 335 -5.53 -2.74 8.56
CA GLY A 335 -4.93 -3.68 7.62
C GLY A 335 -5.70 -3.83 6.29
N PRO A 336 -5.31 -4.83 5.46
CA PRO A 336 -5.88 -4.99 4.12
C PRO A 336 -7.38 -5.32 4.12
N VAL A 337 -7.88 -6.09 5.08
CA VAL A 337 -9.31 -6.47 5.16
C VAL A 337 -10.20 -5.28 5.47
N ASN A 338 -9.71 -4.34 6.26
CA ASN A 338 -10.45 -3.14 6.65
C ASN A 338 -10.48 -2.05 5.55
N LYS A 339 -9.65 -2.19 4.53
CA LYS A 339 -9.52 -1.23 3.42
C LYS A 339 -10.08 -1.77 2.10
N ALA A 340 -10.42 -3.06 2.07
CA ALA A 340 -11.12 -3.70 0.98
C ALA A 340 -12.62 -3.39 1.01
#